data_9aeb13504c29ebec450cb3986aff1a14
#
_entry.id   9aeb13504c29ebec450cb3986aff1a14
#
_cell.length_a   1.000
_cell.length_b   1.000
_cell.length_c   1.000
_cell.angle_alpha   90.00
_cell.angle_beta   90.00
_cell.angle_gamma   90.00
#
_symmetry.space_group_name_H-M   'P 1'
#
loop_
_entity.id
_entity.type
_entity.pdbx_description
1 polymer ?
#
loop_
_entity_poly.entity_id
_entity_poly.type
_entity_poly.pdbx_seq_one_letter_code
_entity_poly.pdbx_strand_id
1 'polypeptide(L)'
;MSMQVVGKGLFVCYSVFKKCSSVILSLIVLLSLSACNAEDAVYREYRCYFLFDTQLHPMPCQLTGIIGNPGHFCHVEASLEKGIRHIKSTRNYDGAVEDVPLTTDRENQQSCILGANNCIIIGTSSYDNVLIAYEGQCANCLEQYGGTRYPLSWQNNGTLLHCNKCDRTYDVNNGTVVSEGGGRQLYRYQAAFDGQFIRAWN
;
A
#
# COMPACT_ATOMS: atom_id res chain seq x y z
N MET A 1 -27.43 -69.99 29.35
CA MET A 1 -27.15 -68.95 30.36
C MET A 1 -25.75 -68.39 29.99
N SER A 2 -25.45 -67.25 29.61
CA SER A 2 -26.04 -65.93 29.60
C SER A 2 -25.30 -65.13 28.56
N MET A 3 -26.02 -64.57 27.57
CA MET A 3 -25.51 -63.67 26.58
C MET A 3 -26.14 -62.33 26.91
N GLN A 4 -25.47 -61.50 27.64
CA GLN A 4 -25.83 -60.06 27.77
C GLN A 4 -24.70 -59.25 28.45
N VAL A 5 -23.71 -58.72 27.76
CA VAL A 5 -22.89 -57.57 28.22
C VAL A 5 -22.14 -56.90 27.08
N VAL A 6 -22.50 -57.02 25.82
CA VAL A 6 -21.77 -56.37 24.73
C VAL A 6 -22.40 -55.04 24.24
N GLY A 7 -23.65 -54.72 24.64
CA GLY A 7 -24.41 -53.63 24.07
C GLY A 7 -24.14 -52.24 24.66
N LYS A 8 -23.63 -52.08 25.85
CA LYS A 8 -23.51 -50.77 26.52
C LYS A 8 -22.20 -50.02 26.25
N GLY A 9 -21.12 -50.73 25.93
CA GLY A 9 -19.81 -50.11 25.66
C GLY A 9 -19.75 -49.39 24.29
N LEU A 10 -20.44 -49.92 23.28
CA LEU A 10 -20.41 -49.38 21.94
C LEU A 10 -21.21 -48.05 21.81
N PHE A 11 -22.31 -47.91 22.54
CA PHE A 11 -23.13 -46.70 22.56
C PHE A 11 -22.43 -45.52 23.28
N VAL A 12 -21.65 -45.79 24.33
CA VAL A 12 -20.92 -44.73 25.04
C VAL A 12 -19.76 -44.23 24.21
N CYS A 13 -19.06 -45.11 23.50
CA CYS A 13 -17.94 -44.71 22.64
C CYS A 13 -18.41 -43.86 21.46
N TYR A 14 -19.55 -44.19 20.83
CA TYR A 14 -20.14 -43.45 19.72
C TYR A 14 -20.62 -42.04 20.14
N SER A 15 -21.18 -41.92 21.33
CA SER A 15 -21.64 -40.64 21.90
C SER A 15 -20.45 -39.70 22.22
N VAL A 16 -19.34 -40.22 22.72
CA VAL A 16 -18.13 -39.44 23.01
C VAL A 16 -17.45 -38.99 21.71
N PHE A 17 -17.38 -39.86 20.70
CA PHE A 17 -16.83 -39.51 19.38
C PHE A 17 -17.65 -38.39 18.67
N LYS A 18 -18.98 -38.45 18.76
CA LYS A 18 -19.85 -37.42 18.19
C LYS A 18 -19.70 -36.05 18.89
N LYS A 19 -19.53 -36.06 20.23
CA LYS A 19 -19.28 -34.83 20.99
C LYS A 19 -17.89 -34.25 20.70
N CYS A 20 -16.85 -35.11 20.62
CA CYS A 20 -15.50 -34.66 20.26
C CYS A 20 -15.43 -34.09 18.85
N SER A 21 -16.07 -34.73 17.87
CA SER A 21 -16.14 -34.23 16.47
C SER A 21 -16.84 -32.90 16.38
N SER A 22 -17.94 -32.67 17.13
CA SER A 22 -18.65 -31.40 17.16
C SER A 22 -17.84 -30.27 17.77
N VAL A 23 -17.06 -30.57 18.83
CA VAL A 23 -16.18 -29.55 19.47
C VAL A 23 -15.01 -29.19 18.57
N ILE A 24 -14.41 -30.18 17.88
CA ILE A 24 -13.32 -29.92 16.92
C ILE A 24 -13.82 -29.10 15.73
N LEU A 25 -15.00 -29.42 15.20
CA LEU A 25 -15.61 -28.65 14.09
C LEU A 25 -15.92 -27.21 14.50
N SER A 26 -16.43 -27.01 15.73
CA SER A 26 -16.68 -25.69 16.30
C SER A 26 -15.39 -24.89 16.52
N LEU A 27 -14.31 -25.55 16.92
CA LEU A 27 -13.00 -24.92 17.11
C LEU A 27 -12.37 -24.50 15.77
N ILE A 28 -12.52 -25.30 14.72
CA ILE A 28 -12.06 -24.99 13.36
C ILE A 28 -12.83 -23.81 12.79
N VAL A 29 -14.15 -23.73 13.01
CA VAL A 29 -14.97 -22.60 12.57
C VAL A 29 -14.60 -21.31 13.32
N LEU A 30 -14.33 -21.38 14.62
CA LEU A 30 -13.86 -20.23 15.41
C LEU A 30 -12.47 -19.75 14.97
N LEU A 31 -11.56 -20.66 14.60
CA LEU A 31 -10.24 -20.32 14.08
C LEU A 31 -10.29 -19.71 12.68
N SER A 32 -11.27 -20.09 11.85
CA SER A 32 -11.45 -19.50 10.53
C SER A 32 -12.08 -18.10 10.55
N LEU A 33 -12.80 -17.76 11.64
CA LEU A 33 -13.37 -16.41 11.82
C LEU A 33 -12.34 -15.41 12.37
N SER A 34 -11.21 -15.86 12.88
CA SER A 34 -10.10 -15.00 13.32
C SER A 34 -9.04 -14.76 12.24
N ALA A 35 -9.25 -15.19 10.99
CA ALA A 35 -8.58 -14.63 9.83
C ALA A 35 -9.11 -13.20 9.65
N CYS A 36 -8.72 -12.32 10.57
CA CYS A 36 -8.85 -10.89 10.39
C CYS A 36 -8.15 -10.59 9.07
N ASN A 37 -8.90 -10.22 8.06
CA ASN A 37 -8.36 -9.47 6.96
C ASN A 37 -7.68 -8.27 7.63
N ALA A 38 -6.37 -8.26 7.66
CA ALA A 38 -5.64 -7.03 7.75
C ALA A 38 -5.99 -6.30 6.45
N GLU A 39 -7.17 -5.67 6.40
CA GLU A 39 -7.40 -4.57 5.49
C GLU A 39 -6.22 -3.65 5.76
N ASP A 40 -5.39 -3.45 4.76
CA ASP A 40 -4.28 -2.50 4.82
C ASP A 40 -4.87 -1.19 5.33
N ALA A 41 -4.65 -0.87 6.60
CA ALA A 41 -5.29 0.25 7.24
C ALA A 41 -4.86 1.52 6.50
N VAL A 42 -5.79 2.11 5.76
CA VAL A 42 -5.54 3.34 5.02
C VAL A 42 -5.16 4.42 6.02
N TYR A 43 -3.99 4.99 5.82
CA TYR A 43 -3.47 6.03 6.69
C TYR A 43 -4.25 7.33 6.50
N ARG A 44 -4.70 7.96 7.58
CA ARG A 44 -5.64 9.09 7.54
C ARG A 44 -5.13 10.39 8.17
N GLU A 45 -3.95 10.38 8.77
CA GLU A 45 -3.41 11.55 9.47
C GLU A 45 -3.03 12.67 8.50
N TYR A 46 -2.36 12.33 7.41
CA TYR A 46 -2.01 13.28 6.35
C TYR A 46 -2.90 13.04 5.14
N ARG A 47 -3.62 14.08 4.72
CA ARG A 47 -4.55 13.98 3.59
C ARG A 47 -3.81 13.70 2.29
N CYS A 48 -4.37 12.79 1.53
CA CYS A 48 -3.98 12.55 0.15
C CYS A 48 -5.21 12.70 -0.75
N TYR A 49 -5.08 13.46 -1.80
CA TYR A 49 -6.04 13.53 -2.90
C TYR A 49 -5.26 13.85 -4.17
N PHE A 50 -4.96 12.83 -4.92
CA PHE A 50 -4.24 12.91 -6.18
C PHE A 50 -5.10 12.37 -7.31
N LEU A 51 -5.18 13.11 -8.42
CA LEU A 51 -5.86 12.71 -9.63
C LEU A 51 -5.03 13.14 -10.84
N PHE A 52 -4.73 12.20 -11.73
CA PHE A 52 -3.93 12.43 -12.92
C PHE A 52 -4.59 11.80 -14.15
N ASP A 53 -4.83 12.58 -15.20
CA ASP A 53 -5.50 12.15 -16.42
C ASP A 53 -4.48 11.61 -17.44
N THR A 54 -4.44 10.30 -17.61
CA THR A 54 -3.50 9.63 -18.53
C THR A 54 -3.85 9.84 -20.00
N GLN A 55 -5.08 10.22 -20.33
CA GLN A 55 -5.48 10.52 -21.71
C GLN A 55 -4.98 11.88 -22.17
N LEU A 56 -4.88 12.85 -21.24
CA LEU A 56 -4.27 14.14 -21.51
C LEU A 56 -2.74 14.06 -21.54
N HIS A 57 -2.16 13.11 -20.80
CA HIS A 57 -0.72 12.86 -20.70
C HIS A 57 -0.40 11.40 -21.07
N PRO A 58 -0.55 11.02 -22.36
CA PRO A 58 -0.27 9.64 -22.78
C PRO A 58 1.22 9.32 -22.72
N MET A 59 1.56 8.04 -22.91
CA MET A 59 2.96 7.63 -23.07
C MET A 59 3.68 8.53 -24.12
N PRO A 60 4.93 8.96 -23.86
CA PRO A 60 5.88 8.40 -22.86
C PRO A 60 5.85 9.04 -21.46
N CYS A 61 4.77 9.71 -21.04
CA CYS A 61 4.68 10.31 -19.71
C CYS A 61 5.00 9.28 -18.61
N GLN A 62 5.86 9.66 -17.66
CA GLN A 62 6.33 8.75 -16.60
C GLN A 62 5.20 8.21 -15.73
N LEU A 63 4.26 9.07 -15.33
CA LEU A 63 3.13 8.65 -14.51
C LEU A 63 2.20 7.69 -15.26
N THR A 64 1.93 7.95 -16.53
CA THR A 64 1.18 6.99 -17.36
C THR A 64 1.94 5.68 -17.51
N GLY A 65 3.26 5.75 -17.54
CA GLY A 65 4.15 4.60 -17.66
C GLY A 65 4.20 3.67 -16.44
N ILE A 66 3.67 4.06 -15.27
CA ILE A 66 3.58 3.13 -14.13
C ILE A 66 2.44 2.11 -14.29
N ILE A 67 1.43 2.42 -15.12
CA ILE A 67 0.26 1.56 -15.28
C ILE A 67 0.61 0.32 -16.09
N GLY A 68 0.35 -0.86 -15.48
CA GLY A 68 0.62 -2.15 -16.11
C GLY A 68 2.10 -2.51 -16.26
N ASN A 69 3.00 -1.74 -15.66
CA ASN A 69 4.43 -2.00 -15.65
C ASN A 69 4.92 -2.32 -14.22
N PRO A 70 4.93 -3.61 -13.83
CA PRO A 70 5.31 -4.03 -12.48
C PRO A 70 6.72 -3.58 -12.10
N GLY A 71 6.87 -3.07 -10.87
CA GLY A 71 8.13 -2.56 -10.36
C GLY A 71 8.44 -1.11 -10.78
N HIS A 72 7.59 -0.47 -11.58
CA HIS A 72 7.73 0.93 -11.94
C HIS A 72 7.02 1.81 -10.92
N PHE A 73 7.77 2.72 -10.31
CA PHE A 73 7.29 3.67 -9.32
C PHE A 73 7.79 5.08 -9.64
N CYS A 74 7.00 6.06 -9.23
CA CYS A 74 7.38 7.47 -9.25
C CYS A 74 7.24 8.09 -7.86
N HIS A 75 8.22 8.91 -7.51
CA HIS A 75 8.12 9.91 -6.47
C HIS A 75 7.43 11.11 -7.09
N VAL A 76 6.31 11.56 -6.52
CA VAL A 76 5.44 12.58 -7.13
C VAL A 76 5.30 13.76 -6.19
N GLU A 77 5.61 14.94 -6.71
CA GLU A 77 5.48 16.23 -6.02
C GLU A 77 4.61 17.15 -6.87
N ALA A 78 3.90 18.08 -6.23
CA ALA A 78 3.15 19.11 -6.90
C ALA A 78 3.71 20.50 -6.58
N SER A 79 3.78 21.37 -7.59
CA SER A 79 4.10 22.78 -7.42
C SER A 79 3.07 23.67 -8.12
N LEU A 80 3.07 24.95 -7.79
CA LEU A 80 2.27 25.96 -8.46
C LEU A 80 3.22 26.99 -9.04
N GLU A 81 3.30 27.07 -10.37
CA GLU A 81 4.15 28.02 -11.09
C GLU A 81 3.29 28.94 -11.95
N LYS A 82 3.35 30.23 -11.66
CA LYS A 82 2.56 31.28 -12.39
C LYS A 82 1.06 30.96 -12.50
N GLY A 83 0.51 30.28 -11.49
CA GLY A 83 -0.91 29.89 -11.44
C GLY A 83 -1.23 28.56 -12.14
N ILE A 84 -0.26 27.90 -12.75
CA ILE A 84 -0.41 26.57 -13.34
C ILE A 84 0.17 25.54 -12.37
N ARG A 85 -0.57 24.45 -12.12
CA ARG A 85 -0.06 23.34 -11.34
C ARG A 85 0.89 22.49 -12.18
N HIS A 86 2.00 22.14 -11.59
CA HIS A 86 2.98 21.22 -12.14
C HIS A 86 3.03 19.95 -11.31
N ILE A 87 3.08 18.82 -11.97
CA ILE A 87 3.33 17.51 -11.36
C ILE A 87 4.72 17.07 -11.77
N LYS A 88 5.62 17.08 -10.78
CA LYS A 88 6.97 16.59 -10.96
C LYS A 88 7.05 15.14 -10.54
N SER A 89 7.49 14.27 -11.42
CA SER A 89 7.70 12.85 -11.14
C SER A 89 9.18 12.48 -11.27
N THR A 90 9.66 11.62 -10.37
CA THR A 90 11.01 11.06 -10.42
C THR A 90 10.91 9.54 -10.42
N ARG A 91 11.34 8.91 -11.50
CA ARG A 91 11.29 7.44 -11.66
C ARG A 91 12.25 6.73 -10.73
N ASN A 92 11.84 5.55 -10.29
CA ASN A 92 12.60 4.75 -9.33
C ASN A 92 13.88 4.13 -9.90
N TYR A 93 13.89 3.62 -11.12
CA TYR A 93 14.98 2.78 -11.65
C TYR A 93 16.14 3.55 -12.27
N ASP A 94 15.94 4.79 -12.73
CA ASP A 94 17.00 5.62 -13.36
C ASP A 94 17.07 7.04 -12.78
N GLY A 95 16.15 7.42 -11.89
CA GLY A 95 16.07 8.74 -11.30
C GLY A 95 15.71 9.85 -12.30
N ALA A 96 15.26 9.50 -13.51
CA ALA A 96 14.83 10.51 -14.48
C ALA A 96 13.66 11.33 -13.95
N VAL A 97 13.75 12.63 -14.15
CA VAL A 97 12.76 13.58 -13.69
C VAL A 97 11.94 14.09 -14.88
N GLU A 98 10.63 14.12 -14.71
CA GLU A 98 9.69 14.75 -15.65
C GLU A 98 8.86 15.77 -14.90
N ASP A 99 8.58 16.88 -15.54
CA ASP A 99 7.72 17.95 -15.03
C ASP A 99 6.56 18.16 -16.02
N VAL A 100 5.35 17.88 -15.55
CA VAL A 100 4.12 17.94 -16.35
C VAL A 100 3.26 19.11 -15.91
N PRO A 101 3.15 20.19 -16.72
CA PRO A 101 2.21 21.27 -16.43
C PRO A 101 0.77 20.82 -16.70
N LEU A 102 -0.12 21.04 -15.74
CA LEU A 102 -1.55 20.78 -15.87
C LEU A 102 -2.25 22.00 -16.45
N THR A 103 -2.34 22.06 -17.77
CA THR A 103 -2.74 23.28 -18.49
C THR A 103 -4.23 23.40 -18.76
N THR A 104 -4.99 22.32 -18.63
CA THR A 104 -6.44 22.39 -18.81
C THR A 104 -7.12 22.93 -17.56
N ASP A 105 -8.20 23.70 -17.75
CA ASP A 105 -9.00 24.22 -16.63
C ASP A 105 -9.47 23.10 -15.70
N ARG A 106 -9.84 21.95 -16.27
CA ARG A 106 -10.28 20.78 -15.52
C ARG A 106 -9.22 20.28 -14.56
N GLU A 107 -7.97 20.13 -15.01
CA GLU A 107 -6.87 19.64 -14.19
C GLU A 107 -6.43 20.67 -13.16
N ASN A 108 -6.37 21.94 -13.57
CA ASN A 108 -5.89 23.02 -12.72
C ASN A 108 -6.84 23.36 -11.58
N GLN A 109 -8.17 23.13 -11.77
CA GLN A 109 -9.19 23.33 -10.74
C GLN A 109 -9.27 22.19 -9.73
N GLN A 110 -8.71 21.03 -10.01
CA GLN A 110 -8.76 19.90 -9.10
C GLN A 110 -7.83 20.10 -7.90
N SER A 111 -8.31 19.73 -6.72
CA SER A 111 -7.45 19.70 -5.54
C SER A 111 -6.33 18.69 -5.75
N CYS A 112 -5.12 19.04 -5.37
CA CYS A 112 -3.98 18.14 -5.35
C CYS A 112 -3.31 18.27 -3.98
N ILE A 113 -3.45 17.24 -3.16
CA ILE A 113 -2.90 17.18 -1.80
C ILE A 113 -2.09 15.90 -1.72
N LEU A 114 -0.80 16.01 -1.49
CA LEU A 114 0.13 14.88 -1.55
C LEU A 114 0.78 14.65 -0.17
N GLY A 115 0.00 14.15 0.79
CA GLY A 115 0.49 13.73 2.08
C GLY A 115 1.10 14.83 2.96
N ALA A 116 2.06 14.43 3.80
CA ALA A 116 2.63 15.25 4.86
C ALA A 116 3.48 16.43 4.36
N ASN A 117 4.20 16.25 3.27
CA ASN A 117 5.13 17.25 2.72
C ASN A 117 4.98 17.39 1.20
N ASN A 118 3.74 17.37 0.73
CA ASN A 118 3.41 17.52 -0.69
C ASN A 118 4.16 16.53 -1.58
N CYS A 119 4.22 15.27 -1.12
CA CYS A 119 4.91 14.20 -1.83
C CYS A 119 4.30 12.84 -1.54
N ILE A 120 4.08 12.05 -2.59
CA ILE A 120 3.69 10.64 -2.51
C ILE A 120 4.61 9.79 -3.39
N ILE A 121 4.63 8.49 -3.12
CA ILE A 121 5.26 7.48 -3.96
C ILE A 121 4.15 6.60 -4.51
N ILE A 122 4.06 6.48 -5.84
CA ILE A 122 3.00 5.72 -6.49
C ILE A 122 3.56 4.85 -7.62
N GLY A 123 3.05 3.63 -7.77
CA GLY A 123 3.48 2.73 -8.82
C GLY A 123 2.79 1.37 -8.79
N THR A 124 3.16 0.49 -9.71
CA THR A 124 2.63 -0.87 -9.80
C THR A 124 3.60 -1.84 -9.13
N SER A 125 3.13 -2.52 -8.09
CA SER A 125 3.90 -3.54 -7.37
C SER A 125 4.26 -4.71 -8.29
N SER A 126 5.50 -5.19 -8.20
CA SER A 126 5.96 -6.38 -8.93
C SER A 126 5.52 -7.69 -8.28
N TYR A 127 4.94 -7.66 -7.06
CA TYR A 127 4.51 -8.86 -6.36
C TYR A 127 3.11 -9.32 -6.80
N ASP A 128 2.19 -8.38 -7.01
CA ASP A 128 0.78 -8.67 -7.26
C ASP A 128 0.18 -7.87 -8.44
N ASN A 129 0.98 -7.02 -9.10
CA ASN A 129 0.58 -6.13 -10.18
C ASN A 129 -0.51 -5.11 -9.79
N VAL A 130 -0.62 -4.79 -8.51
CA VAL A 130 -1.57 -3.81 -7.99
C VAL A 130 -0.94 -2.42 -7.98
N LEU A 131 -1.72 -1.39 -8.35
CA LEU A 131 -1.34 0.00 -8.18
C LEU A 131 -1.38 0.34 -6.68
N ILE A 132 -0.29 0.85 -6.16
CA ILE A 132 -0.14 1.22 -4.75
C ILE A 132 0.42 2.63 -4.60
N ALA A 133 0.06 3.29 -3.51
CA ALA A 133 0.57 4.61 -3.19
C ALA A 133 0.95 4.70 -1.71
N TYR A 134 2.05 5.39 -1.43
CA TYR A 134 2.56 5.62 -0.08
C TYR A 134 2.77 7.11 0.17
N GLU A 135 2.77 7.47 1.46
CA GLU A 135 3.35 8.73 1.93
C GLU A 135 4.82 8.81 1.52
N GLY A 136 5.24 9.95 0.95
CA GLY A 136 6.63 10.16 0.52
C GLY A 136 7.63 10.38 1.65
N GLN A 137 7.16 10.40 2.89
CA GLN A 137 7.96 10.61 4.09
C GLN A 137 8.10 9.33 4.91
N CYS A 138 9.19 9.22 5.65
CA CYS A 138 9.46 8.08 6.52
C CYS A 138 8.44 7.97 7.66
N ALA A 139 7.66 6.89 7.69
CA ALA A 139 6.64 6.65 8.71
C ALA A 139 7.19 6.63 10.15
N ASN A 140 8.37 6.03 10.37
CA ASN A 140 9.01 6.01 11.68
C ASN A 140 9.39 7.40 12.17
N CYS A 141 9.93 8.25 11.29
CA CYS A 141 10.35 9.60 11.67
C CYS A 141 9.14 10.51 11.90
N LEU A 142 8.09 10.39 11.10
CA LEU A 142 6.85 11.13 11.33
C LEU A 142 6.27 10.83 12.71
N GLU A 143 6.22 9.55 13.10
CA GLU A 143 5.70 9.14 14.40
C GLU A 143 6.62 9.53 15.57
N GLN A 144 7.93 9.32 15.42
CA GLN A 144 8.88 9.50 16.51
C GLN A 144 9.22 10.96 16.81
N TYR A 145 9.33 11.79 15.78
CA TYR A 145 9.82 13.16 15.92
C TYR A 145 8.76 14.23 15.65
N GLY A 146 7.63 13.85 15.07
CA GLY A 146 6.66 14.80 14.54
C GLY A 146 7.22 15.60 13.35
N GLY A 147 6.48 16.61 12.87
CA GLY A 147 6.85 17.37 11.69
C GLY A 147 6.56 16.63 10.39
N THR A 148 7.08 17.12 9.25
CA THR A 148 6.64 16.63 7.93
C THR A 148 7.78 16.44 6.93
N ARG A 149 9.05 16.53 7.34
CA ARG A 149 10.19 16.56 6.40
C ARG A 149 11.18 15.43 6.66
N TYR A 150 10.83 14.24 6.27
CA TYR A 150 11.67 13.04 6.33
C TYR A 150 11.60 12.27 5.01
N PRO A 151 12.03 12.91 3.88
CA PRO A 151 11.86 12.34 2.56
C PRO A 151 12.56 10.99 2.44
N LEU A 152 11.92 10.10 1.72
CA LEU A 152 12.48 8.83 1.32
C LEU A 152 13.23 8.97 -0.01
N SER A 153 14.34 8.27 -0.16
CA SER A 153 15.15 8.24 -1.37
C SER A 153 15.21 6.83 -1.96
N TRP A 154 15.35 6.76 -3.28
CA TRP A 154 15.51 5.49 -3.98
C TRP A 154 16.86 4.83 -3.68
N GLN A 155 16.84 3.53 -3.45
CA GLN A 155 18.01 2.68 -3.34
C GLN A 155 17.84 1.37 -4.13
N ASN A 156 18.94 0.66 -4.37
CA ASN A 156 18.98 -0.65 -5.01
C ASN A 156 18.18 -0.68 -6.34
N ASN A 157 18.55 0.21 -7.27
CA ASN A 157 17.86 0.38 -8.57
C ASN A 157 16.36 0.60 -8.43
N GLY A 158 15.94 1.33 -7.38
CA GLY A 158 14.55 1.71 -7.15
C GLY A 158 13.64 0.64 -6.57
N THR A 159 14.19 -0.49 -6.13
CA THR A 159 13.41 -1.54 -5.43
C THR A 159 13.22 -1.25 -3.94
N LEU A 160 14.04 -0.36 -3.40
CA LEU A 160 14.04 0.03 -2.01
C LEU A 160 13.90 1.55 -1.84
N LEU A 161 13.32 1.94 -0.72
CA LEU A 161 13.21 3.31 -0.23
C LEU A 161 14.01 3.46 1.06
N HIS A 162 14.81 4.51 1.18
CA HIS A 162 15.68 4.72 2.33
C HIS A 162 15.40 6.07 3.00
N CYS A 163 15.45 6.10 4.32
CA CYS A 163 15.36 7.30 5.13
C CYS A 163 16.71 7.69 5.69
N ASN A 164 17.30 8.79 5.22
CA ASN A 164 18.57 9.29 5.70
C ASN A 164 18.56 9.73 7.18
N LYS A 165 17.39 9.94 7.79
CA LYS A 165 17.27 10.39 9.20
C LYS A 165 17.39 9.26 10.19
N CYS A 166 16.78 8.11 9.93
CA CYS A 166 16.75 6.97 10.85
C CYS A 166 17.37 5.68 10.26
N ASP A 167 17.97 5.77 9.09
CA ASP A 167 18.66 4.69 8.39
C ASP A 167 17.79 3.47 8.06
N ARG A 168 16.46 3.63 8.11
CA ARG A 168 15.53 2.56 7.74
C ARG A 168 15.35 2.46 6.24
N THR A 169 15.27 1.22 5.81
CA THR A 169 15.04 0.85 4.40
C THR A 169 13.75 0.06 4.28
N TYR A 170 12.98 0.34 3.25
CA TYR A 170 11.65 -0.21 2.98
C TYR A 170 11.62 -0.87 1.60
N ASP A 171 10.93 -2.00 1.50
CA ASP A 171 10.58 -2.59 0.20
C ASP A 171 9.44 -1.77 -0.44
N VAL A 172 9.67 -1.30 -1.67
CA VAL A 172 8.68 -0.45 -2.36
C VAL A 172 7.40 -1.20 -2.74
N ASN A 173 7.46 -2.53 -2.94
CA ASN A 173 6.32 -3.32 -3.39
C ASN A 173 5.27 -3.57 -2.31
N ASN A 174 5.65 -3.54 -1.04
CA ASN A 174 4.74 -3.81 0.09
C ASN A 174 4.87 -2.82 1.25
N GLY A 175 5.84 -1.90 1.21
CA GLY A 175 6.07 -0.88 2.23
C GLY A 175 6.67 -1.40 3.54
N THR A 176 7.11 -2.66 3.61
CA THR A 176 7.67 -3.25 4.83
C THR A 176 9.11 -2.79 5.06
N VAL A 177 9.50 -2.67 6.35
CA VAL A 177 10.89 -2.39 6.74
C VAL A 177 11.72 -3.63 6.48
N VAL A 178 12.84 -3.47 5.74
CA VAL A 178 13.80 -4.55 5.42
C VAL A 178 15.14 -4.36 6.14
N SER A 179 15.41 -3.19 6.71
CA SER A 179 16.61 -2.96 7.52
C SER A 179 16.51 -3.62 8.89
N GLU A 180 17.67 -3.89 9.51
CA GLU A 180 17.74 -4.42 10.87
C GLU A 180 17.03 -3.51 11.88
N GLY A 181 16.49 -4.11 12.96
CA GLY A 181 15.78 -3.38 14.01
C GLY A 181 14.29 -3.12 13.73
N GLY A 182 13.78 -3.51 12.57
CA GLY A 182 12.35 -3.39 12.24
C GLY A 182 11.83 -1.96 12.28
N GLY A 183 10.53 -1.81 12.42
CA GLY A 183 9.87 -0.52 12.53
C GLY A 183 8.47 -0.49 11.92
N ARG A 184 7.91 0.70 11.83
CA ARG A 184 6.60 0.92 11.21
C ARG A 184 6.73 0.81 9.68
N GLN A 185 5.78 0.11 9.06
CA GLN A 185 5.62 0.08 7.61
C GLN A 185 5.31 1.48 7.06
N LEU A 186 5.56 1.68 5.76
CA LEU A 186 5.15 2.91 5.07
C LEU A 186 3.64 3.13 5.22
N TYR A 187 3.26 4.38 5.38
CA TYR A 187 1.87 4.77 5.38
C TYR A 187 1.28 4.64 3.98
N ARG A 188 0.25 3.80 3.85
CA ARG A 188 -0.37 3.48 2.57
C ARG A 188 -1.64 4.29 2.36
N TYR A 189 -1.80 4.82 1.17
CA TYR A 189 -3.01 5.40 0.64
C TYR A 189 -3.76 4.41 -0.23
N GLN A 190 -5.05 4.63 -0.43
CA GLN A 190 -5.77 3.94 -1.49
C GLN A 190 -5.25 4.40 -2.84
N ALA A 191 -5.15 3.49 -3.80
CA ALA A 191 -4.76 3.80 -5.16
C ALA A 191 -5.58 3.01 -6.16
N ALA A 192 -5.95 3.62 -7.28
CA ALA A 192 -6.69 2.95 -8.35
C ALA A 192 -6.42 3.61 -9.70
N PHE A 193 -6.57 2.82 -10.76
CA PHE A 193 -6.65 3.27 -12.13
C PHE A 193 -7.96 2.79 -12.74
N ASP A 194 -8.76 3.70 -13.29
CA ASP A 194 -10.10 3.40 -13.82
C ASP A 194 -10.15 3.34 -15.37
N GLY A 195 -9.00 3.29 -16.02
CA GLY A 195 -8.87 3.32 -17.47
C GLY A 195 -8.57 4.71 -18.04
N GLN A 196 -8.73 5.76 -17.22
CA GLN A 196 -8.38 7.14 -17.57
C GLN A 196 -7.57 7.81 -16.47
N PHE A 197 -8.02 7.71 -15.23
CA PHE A 197 -7.42 8.44 -14.11
C PHE A 197 -6.59 7.54 -13.21
N ILE A 198 -5.36 7.96 -12.94
CA ILE A 198 -4.59 7.49 -11.80
C ILE A 198 -5.07 8.29 -10.57
N ARG A 199 -5.42 7.58 -9.50
CA ARG A 199 -5.92 8.17 -8.25
C ARG A 199 -5.16 7.66 -7.06
N ALA A 200 -4.89 8.55 -6.09
CA ALA A 200 -4.51 8.16 -4.73
C ALA A 200 -5.28 9.03 -3.72
N TRP A 201 -5.78 8.41 -2.65
CA TRP A 201 -6.61 9.11 -1.66
C TRP A 201 -6.65 8.39 -0.30
N ASN A 202 -7.18 9.07 0.71
CA ASN A 202 -7.50 8.51 2.03
C ASN A 202 -8.81 9.06 2.60
#